data_76293507cf52920b6bc3dd5390a6c97c
#
_entry.id   76293507cf52920b6bc3dd5390a6c97c
#
_cell.length_a   1.000
_cell.length_b   1.000
_cell.length_c   1.000
_cell.angle_alpha   90.00
_cell.angle_beta   90.00
_cell.angle_gamma   90.00
#
_symmetry.space_group_name_H-M   'P 1'
#
loop_
_entity.id
_entity.type
_entity.pdbx_description
1 polymer ?
#
loop_
_entity_poly.entity_id
_entity_poly.type
_entity_poly.pdbx_seq_one_letter_code
_entity_poly.pdbx_strand_id
1 'polypeptide(L)'
;MTHIDTSITHITSKDGNIFEDLGFEPQEASKLKIKAQLMCQISEWIKSEQLKQEDASKILHVTRPRVSDVLRGKSGKFTIDALVDMLERIGKHATVQVN
;
A
#
# COMPACT_ATOMS: atom_id res chain seq x y z
N MET A 1 -14.12 4.30 -10.24
CA MET A 1 -14.06 4.35 -10.37
C MET A 1 -14.05 4.50 -10.37
N THR A 2 -13.80 4.16 -10.09
CA THR A 2 -13.59 4.11 -10.16
C THR A 2 -13.32 4.22 -9.93
N HIS A 3 -12.94 3.98 -9.78
CA HIS A 3 -12.59 4.06 -9.76
C HIS A 3 -12.22 4.02 -9.40
N ILE A 4 -12.05 3.94 -9.19
CA ILE A 4 -11.74 3.88 -9.01
C ILE A 4 -11.62 3.95 -8.62
N ASP A 5 -11.51 3.80 -8.61
CA ASP A 5 -11.34 3.68 -8.36
C ASP A 5 -10.96 3.57 -8.18
N THR A 6 -10.63 3.46 -8.15
CA THR A 6 -10.21 3.24 -8.09
C THR A 6 -9.70 3.03 -8.06
N SER A 7 -9.36 2.74 -8.10
CA SER A 7 -8.91 2.34 -8.12
C SER A 7 -8.29 1.91 -8.11
N ILE A 8 -7.90 1.50 -8.00
CA ILE A 8 -7.29 0.82 -8.08
C ILE A 8 -7.10 0.20 -8.24
N THR A 9 -7.09 0.18 -8.29
CA THR A 9 -6.90 -0.45 -8.58
C THR A 9 -6.80 -1.56 -8.78
N HIS A 10 -6.67 -1.80 -9.42
CA HIS A 10 -6.70 -3.22 -9.67
C HIS A 10 -5.32 -3.77 -9.93
N ILE A 11 -4.62 -4.04 -8.87
CA ILE A 11 -3.25 -4.53 -8.92
C ILE A 11 -3.22 -5.95 -9.45
N THR A 12 -4.21 -6.74 -9.08
CA THR A 12 -4.29 -8.13 -9.48
C THR A 12 -5.46 -8.34 -10.40
N SER A 13 -5.50 -9.49 -11.07
CA SER A 13 -6.64 -9.85 -11.88
C SER A 13 -7.88 -9.98 -10.98
N LYS A 14 -9.04 -9.79 -11.59
CA LYS A 14 -10.29 -9.91 -10.86
C LYS A 14 -10.54 -11.32 -10.37
N ASP A 15 -9.88 -12.29 -10.97
CA ASP A 15 -10.12 -13.71 -10.68
C ASP A 15 -9.18 -14.29 -9.67
N GLY A 16 -8.22 -13.49 -9.19
CA GLY A 16 -7.26 -14.10 -8.31
C GLY A 16 -6.34 -13.15 -7.61
N ASN A 17 -5.42 -13.77 -6.91
CA ASN A 17 -4.41 -13.10 -6.14
C ASN A 17 -3.06 -13.58 -6.68
N ILE A 18 -2.31 -12.64 -7.25
CA ILE A 18 -1.02 -12.97 -7.86
C ILE A 18 -0.06 -13.61 -6.86
N PHE A 19 -0.19 -13.30 -5.58
CA PHE A 19 0.70 -13.87 -4.57
C PHE A 19 0.42 -15.36 -4.36
N GLU A 20 -0.82 -15.80 -4.53
CA GLU A 20 -1.12 -17.24 -4.53
C GLU A 20 -0.47 -17.91 -5.72
N ASP A 21 -0.51 -17.28 -6.89
CA ASP A 21 0.13 -17.81 -8.09
C ASP A 21 1.63 -17.96 -7.91
N LEU A 22 2.23 -17.12 -7.06
CA LEU A 22 3.65 -17.18 -6.76
C LEU A 22 3.99 -18.20 -5.67
N GLY A 23 3.00 -18.92 -5.14
CA GLY A 23 3.22 -20.00 -4.20
C GLY A 23 3.05 -19.65 -2.74
N PHE A 24 2.54 -18.45 -2.42
CA PHE A 24 2.28 -18.09 -1.03
C PHE A 24 1.03 -18.79 -0.52
N GLU A 25 1.02 -19.10 0.77
CA GLU A 25 -0.18 -19.65 1.41
C GLU A 25 -1.33 -18.65 1.29
N PRO A 26 -2.60 -19.10 1.23
CA PRO A 26 -3.75 -18.21 1.04
C PRO A 26 -3.82 -17.05 2.03
N GLN A 27 -3.58 -17.31 3.33
CA GLN A 27 -3.63 -16.25 4.32
C GLN A 27 -2.51 -15.24 4.13
N GLU A 28 -1.33 -15.70 3.75
CA GLU A 28 -0.21 -14.82 3.49
C GLU A 28 -0.44 -14.02 2.22
N ALA A 29 -0.97 -14.67 1.18
CA ALA A 29 -1.29 -14.02 -0.07
C ALA A 29 -2.34 -12.91 0.12
N SER A 30 -3.32 -13.13 0.98
CA SER A 30 -4.33 -12.12 1.29
C SER A 30 -3.70 -10.90 1.94
N LYS A 31 -2.81 -11.12 2.91
CA LYS A 31 -2.13 -10.02 3.58
C LYS A 31 -1.26 -9.24 2.62
N LEU A 32 -0.51 -9.95 1.76
CA LEU A 32 0.37 -9.29 0.80
C LEU A 32 -0.42 -8.45 -0.20
N LYS A 33 -1.58 -8.93 -0.62
CA LYS A 33 -2.43 -8.16 -1.51
C LYS A 33 -2.89 -6.87 -0.85
N ILE A 34 -3.35 -6.96 0.40
CA ILE A 34 -3.78 -5.78 1.15
C ILE A 34 -2.61 -4.80 1.30
N LYS A 35 -1.44 -5.30 1.72
CA LYS A 35 -0.27 -4.45 1.87
C LYS A 35 0.10 -3.74 0.58
N ALA A 36 0.08 -4.48 -0.54
CA ALA A 36 0.42 -3.91 -1.84
C ALA A 36 -0.52 -2.77 -2.20
N GLN A 37 -1.81 -2.92 -1.95
CA GLN A 37 -2.78 -1.88 -2.23
C GLN A 37 -2.54 -0.64 -1.36
N LEU A 38 -2.28 -0.83 -0.08
CA LEU A 38 -2.03 0.29 0.83
C LEU A 38 -0.74 1.01 0.47
N MET A 39 0.32 0.26 0.15
CA MET A 39 1.59 0.84 -0.22
C MET A 39 1.49 1.61 -1.53
N CYS A 40 0.70 1.11 -2.47
CA CYS A 40 0.47 1.78 -3.73
C CYS A 40 -0.19 3.15 -3.51
N GLN A 41 -1.16 3.23 -2.61
CA GLN A 41 -1.83 4.48 -2.29
C GLN A 41 -0.87 5.50 -1.69
N ILE A 42 0.02 5.05 -0.81
CA ILE A 42 1.01 5.94 -0.22
C ILE A 42 1.98 6.43 -1.30
N SER A 43 2.45 5.52 -2.14
CA SER A 43 3.37 5.87 -3.24
C SER A 43 2.75 6.88 -4.19
N GLU A 44 1.49 6.70 -4.55
CA GLU A 44 0.80 7.62 -5.43
C GLU A 44 0.66 8.99 -4.81
N TRP A 45 0.39 9.03 -3.50
CA TRP A 45 0.32 10.31 -2.79
C TRP A 45 1.66 11.05 -2.84
N ILE A 46 2.75 10.33 -2.57
CA ILE A 46 4.08 10.94 -2.61
C ILE A 46 4.36 11.52 -4.00
N LYS A 47 4.03 10.77 -5.04
CA LYS A 47 4.28 11.19 -6.42
C LYS A 47 3.37 12.36 -6.82
N SER A 48 2.10 12.30 -6.46
CA SER A 48 1.15 13.36 -6.83
C SER A 48 1.49 14.68 -6.15
N GLU A 49 2.01 14.63 -4.92
CA GLU A 49 2.41 15.82 -4.18
C GLU A 49 3.84 16.24 -4.50
N GLN A 50 4.52 15.46 -5.35
CA GLN A 50 5.90 15.74 -5.77
C GLN A 50 6.83 15.91 -4.57
N LEU A 51 6.67 15.04 -3.57
CA LEU A 51 7.44 15.16 -2.33
C LEU A 51 8.77 14.46 -2.44
N LYS A 52 9.78 15.06 -1.82
CA LYS A 52 11.03 14.36 -1.57
C LYS A 52 10.81 13.35 -0.45
N GLN A 53 11.64 12.30 -0.43
CA GLN A 53 11.49 11.27 0.58
C GLN A 53 11.64 11.82 1.99
N GLU A 54 12.51 12.81 2.18
CA GLU A 54 12.69 13.43 3.47
C GLU A 54 11.43 14.13 3.95
N ASP A 55 10.77 14.86 3.05
CA ASP A 55 9.53 15.56 3.41
C ASP A 55 8.39 14.59 3.66
N ALA A 56 8.30 13.55 2.86
CA ALA A 56 7.29 12.52 3.05
C ALA A 56 7.49 11.82 4.39
N SER A 57 8.73 11.58 4.79
CA SER A 57 9.01 10.92 6.07
C SER A 57 8.48 11.71 7.25
N LYS A 58 8.60 13.03 7.18
CA LYS A 58 8.11 13.90 8.25
C LYS A 58 6.58 13.84 8.36
N ILE A 59 5.91 13.90 7.24
CA ILE A 59 4.44 13.88 7.21
C ILE A 59 3.93 12.52 7.66
N LEU A 60 4.54 11.45 7.19
CA LEU A 60 4.11 10.09 7.49
C LEU A 60 4.58 9.60 8.86
N HIS A 61 5.44 10.35 9.54
CA HIS A 61 6.03 9.99 10.83
C HIS A 61 6.80 8.66 10.76
N VAL A 62 7.56 8.49 9.71
CA VAL A 62 8.43 7.32 9.54
C VAL A 62 9.80 7.81 9.11
N THR A 63 10.78 6.93 9.16
CA THR A 63 12.13 7.29 8.74
C THR A 63 12.20 7.35 7.21
N ARG A 64 13.19 8.06 6.70
CA ARG A 64 13.40 8.14 5.26
C ARG A 64 13.62 6.77 4.60
N PRO A 65 14.40 5.86 5.20
CA PRO A 65 14.50 4.50 4.64
C PRO A 65 13.16 3.79 4.52
N ARG A 66 12.25 4.03 5.45
CA ARG A 66 10.91 3.45 5.37
C ARG A 66 10.14 3.99 4.18
N VAL A 67 10.27 5.29 3.89
CA VAL A 67 9.66 5.87 2.70
C VAL A 67 10.20 5.18 1.45
N SER A 68 11.51 4.98 1.39
CA SER A 68 12.13 4.28 0.28
C SER A 68 11.58 2.86 0.15
N ASP A 69 11.40 2.17 1.27
CA ASP A 69 10.86 0.81 1.27
C ASP A 69 9.44 0.75 0.73
N VAL A 70 8.61 1.75 1.07
CA VAL A 70 7.25 1.84 0.50
C VAL A 70 7.32 2.01 -1.01
N LEU A 71 8.15 2.95 -1.47
CA LEU A 71 8.27 3.24 -2.89
C LEU A 71 8.79 2.04 -3.68
N ARG A 72 9.56 1.19 -3.03
CA ARG A 72 10.11 -0.02 -3.66
C ARG A 72 9.20 -1.24 -3.51
N GLY A 73 8.10 -1.10 -2.81
CA GLY A 73 7.16 -2.20 -2.64
C GLY A 73 7.65 -3.30 -1.71
N LYS A 74 8.48 -2.96 -0.74
CA LYS A 74 9.04 -3.94 0.20
C LYS A 74 8.04 -4.25 1.31
N SER A 75 7.03 -5.04 0.98
CA SER A 75 5.91 -5.31 1.89
C SER A 75 6.34 -6.03 3.16
N GLY A 76 7.42 -6.80 3.12
CA GLY A 76 7.91 -7.50 4.31
C GLY A 76 8.41 -6.58 5.40
N LYS A 77 8.63 -5.31 5.10
CA LYS A 77 9.10 -4.33 6.07
C LYS A 77 7.95 -3.66 6.84
N PHE A 78 6.72 -3.94 6.49
CA PHE A 78 5.56 -3.24 7.06
C PHE A 78 4.51 -4.22 7.52
N THR A 79 3.80 -3.83 8.58
CA THR A 79 2.55 -4.48 8.93
C THR A 79 1.40 -3.71 8.29
N ILE A 80 0.25 -4.37 8.18
CA ILE A 80 -0.95 -3.68 7.69
C ILE A 80 -1.28 -2.51 8.60
N ASP A 81 -1.15 -2.71 9.92
CA ASP A 81 -1.43 -1.66 10.90
C ASP A 81 -0.58 -0.42 10.65
N ALA A 82 0.72 -0.61 10.42
CA ALA A 82 1.61 0.51 10.17
C ALA A 82 1.22 1.27 8.90
N LEU A 83 0.81 0.55 7.86
CA LEU A 83 0.41 1.18 6.61
C LEU A 83 -0.89 1.95 6.76
N VAL A 84 -1.82 1.43 7.55
CA VAL A 84 -3.07 2.14 7.85
C VAL A 84 -2.76 3.43 8.59
N ASP A 85 -1.87 3.38 9.58
CA ASP A 85 -1.47 4.58 10.32
C ASP A 85 -0.87 5.63 9.39
N MET A 86 -0.01 5.22 8.47
CA MET A 86 0.60 6.14 7.52
C MET A 86 -0.46 6.82 6.65
N LEU A 87 -1.43 6.06 6.18
CA LEU A 87 -2.51 6.61 5.35
C LEU A 87 -3.38 7.59 6.14
N GLU A 88 -3.67 7.27 7.40
CA GLU A 88 -4.47 8.19 8.24
C GLU A 88 -3.77 9.53 8.40
N ARG A 89 -2.45 9.54 8.47
CA ARG A 89 -1.70 10.78 8.63
C ARG A 89 -1.82 11.71 7.43
N ILE A 90 -2.20 11.16 6.29
CA ILE A 90 -2.37 11.97 5.07
C ILE A 90 -3.84 12.10 4.68
N GLY A 91 -4.74 11.79 5.62
CA GLY A 91 -6.17 11.99 5.43
C GLY A 91 -6.86 10.92 4.59
N LYS A 92 -6.23 9.78 4.43
CA LYS A 92 -6.79 8.66 3.67
C LYS A 92 -7.20 7.54 4.62
N HIS A 93 -8.34 6.96 4.35
CA HIS A 93 -8.90 5.93 5.22
C HIS A 93 -8.92 4.61 4.46
N ALA A 94 -8.26 3.60 5.04
CA ALA A 94 -8.24 2.28 4.44
C ALA A 94 -9.48 1.50 4.86
N THR A 95 -10.07 0.82 3.91
CA THR A 95 -11.15 -0.12 4.18
C THR A 95 -10.81 -1.45 3.52
N VAL A 96 -11.29 -2.53 4.11
CA VAL A 96 -11.09 -3.86 3.58
C VAL A 96 -12.45 -4.45 3.24
N GLN A 97 -12.58 -4.93 2.01
CA GLN A 97 -13.80 -5.57 1.58
C GLN A 97 -13.61 -7.08 1.67
N VAL A 98 -14.55 -7.73 2.35
CA VAL A 98 -14.48 -9.17 2.56
C VAL A 98 -15.50 -9.85 1.66
N ASN A 99 -15.03 -10.87 0.95
CA ASN A 99 -15.89 -11.64 0.05
C ASN A 99 -16.55 -12.79 0.79
#